data_a590db47e4caae135f64a4fa51b6cf99
#
_entry.id   a590db47e4caae135f64a4fa51b6cf99
#
_cell.length_a   1.000
_cell.length_b   1.000
_cell.length_c   1.000
_cell.angle_alpha   90.00
_cell.angle_beta   90.00
_cell.angle_gamma   90.00
#
_symmetry.space_group_name_H-M   'P 1'
#
loop_
_entity.id
_entity.type
_entity.pdbx_description
1 polymer ?
#
loop_
_entity_poly.entity_id
_entity_poly.type
_entity_poly.pdbx_seq_one_letter_code
_entity_poly.pdbx_strand_id
1 'polypeptide(L)'
;MAGLAVSALAGGAAQAQDAAAGKKVFMRCIACHAVQPTAGPKMGPNLAGVVGRKSGSAAGFKYSAAMQKAKLTWNEATLDKWLTKPSTLVPGTSMAFPGLPNPADRANVIASLKKTVP
;
A
#
# COMPACT_ATOMS: atom_id res chain seq x y z
N MET A 1 -41.59 12.39 26.09
CA MET A 1 -41.18 11.20 25.33
C MET A 1 -39.93 11.51 24.60
N ALA A 2 -38.84 10.93 25.03
CA ALA A 2 -37.54 11.14 24.44
C ALA A 2 -37.52 10.58 23.04
N GLY A 3 -37.45 11.45 22.06
CA GLY A 3 -37.04 11.06 20.75
C GLY A 3 -35.57 10.64 20.81
N LEU A 4 -35.33 9.38 20.76
CA LEU A 4 -33.99 8.88 20.55
C LEU A 4 -33.59 9.27 19.14
N ALA A 5 -32.89 10.39 19.01
CA ALA A 5 -32.09 10.61 17.85
C ALA A 5 -31.00 9.54 17.87
N VAL A 6 -31.28 8.44 17.25
CA VAL A 6 -30.19 7.59 16.78
C VAL A 6 -29.51 8.39 15.73
N SER A 7 -28.50 9.14 16.12
CA SER A 7 -27.51 9.50 15.16
C SER A 7 -26.90 8.20 14.67
N ALA A 8 -27.44 7.74 13.57
CA ALA A 8 -26.71 6.83 12.74
C ALA A 8 -25.42 7.59 12.39
N LEU A 9 -24.40 7.35 13.13
CA LEU A 9 -23.08 7.56 12.66
C LEU A 9 -22.88 6.63 11.49
N ALA A 10 -23.36 7.04 10.37
CA ALA A 10 -22.67 6.70 9.16
C ALA A 10 -21.32 7.39 9.26
N GLY A 11 -20.56 7.04 10.24
CA GLY A 11 -19.16 7.36 10.30
C GLY A 11 -18.61 6.87 9.02
N GLY A 12 -18.33 7.77 8.11
CA GLY A 12 -18.07 7.55 6.76
C GLY A 12 -17.76 6.10 6.51
N ALA A 13 -18.37 5.49 5.56
CA ALA A 13 -18.04 4.15 5.19
C ALA A 13 -16.55 4.06 5.15
N ALA A 14 -15.98 4.21 6.34
CA ALA A 14 -14.60 3.96 6.57
C ALA A 14 -14.43 2.61 5.98
N GLN A 15 -13.81 2.58 4.86
CA GLN A 15 -13.39 1.38 4.22
C GLN A 15 -12.85 0.54 5.34
N ALA A 16 -13.61 -0.44 5.80
CA ALA A 16 -13.18 -1.30 6.87
C ALA A 16 -11.81 -1.82 6.46
N GLN A 17 -10.78 -1.33 7.14
CA GLN A 17 -9.42 -1.76 6.90
C GLN A 17 -9.29 -3.18 7.42
N ASP A 18 -9.52 -4.14 6.56
CA ASP A 18 -9.44 -5.55 6.88
C ASP A 18 -8.12 -6.12 6.37
N ALA A 19 -7.20 -6.37 7.31
CA ALA A 19 -5.90 -6.94 6.99
C ALA A 19 -5.99 -8.36 6.43
N ALA A 20 -6.97 -9.15 6.86
CA ALA A 20 -7.17 -10.50 6.32
C ALA A 20 -7.62 -10.44 4.86
N ALA A 21 -8.55 -9.55 4.53
CA ALA A 21 -8.94 -9.30 3.15
C ALA A 21 -7.76 -8.72 2.34
N GLY A 22 -6.95 -7.89 2.97
CA GLY A 22 -5.76 -7.30 2.35
C GLY A 22 -4.72 -8.33 1.94
N LYS A 23 -4.57 -9.41 2.69
CA LYS A 23 -3.68 -10.52 2.30
C LYS A 23 -4.13 -11.16 0.99
N LYS A 24 -5.43 -11.24 0.75
CA LYS A 24 -5.97 -11.76 -0.52
C LYS A 24 -5.66 -10.80 -1.66
N VAL A 25 -5.81 -9.51 -1.43
CA VAL A 25 -5.43 -8.49 -2.43
C VAL A 25 -3.94 -8.56 -2.73
N PHE A 26 -3.10 -8.78 -1.71
CA PHE A 26 -1.65 -8.88 -1.85
C PHE A 26 -1.21 -10.03 -2.76
N MET A 27 -2.06 -11.01 -2.99
CA MET A 27 -1.77 -12.08 -3.97
C MET A 27 -1.45 -11.54 -5.37
N ARG A 28 -1.91 -10.35 -5.69
CA ARG A 28 -1.56 -9.66 -6.95
C ARG A 28 -0.15 -9.06 -6.94
N CYS A 29 0.48 -9.00 -5.78
CA CYS A 29 1.79 -8.36 -5.56
C CYS A 29 2.90 -9.38 -5.33
N ILE A 30 2.54 -10.59 -4.93
CA ILE A 30 3.47 -11.61 -4.43
C ILE A 30 4.45 -12.11 -5.50
N ALA A 31 4.09 -11.99 -6.77
CA ALA A 31 5.00 -12.36 -7.86
C ALA A 31 6.27 -11.51 -7.86
N CYS A 32 6.17 -10.26 -7.41
CA CYS A 32 7.26 -9.29 -7.46
C CYS A 32 7.74 -8.82 -6.09
N HIS A 33 6.95 -8.99 -5.05
CA HIS A 33 7.26 -8.49 -3.72
C HIS A 33 7.19 -9.58 -2.65
N ALA A 34 8.08 -9.49 -1.68
CA ALA A 34 8.02 -10.27 -0.45
C ALA A 34 7.71 -9.35 0.73
N VAL A 35 7.23 -9.91 1.83
CA VAL A 35 6.96 -9.19 3.08
C VAL A 35 7.61 -9.86 4.30
N GLN A 36 8.35 -10.94 4.11
CA GLN A 36 9.16 -11.53 5.18
C GLN A 36 10.44 -10.72 5.33
N PRO A 37 10.78 -10.25 6.53
CA PRO A 37 11.94 -9.35 6.72
C PRO A 37 13.26 -9.93 6.22
N THR A 38 13.40 -11.25 6.26
CA THR A 38 14.63 -11.94 5.86
C THR A 38 14.69 -12.30 4.39
N ALA A 39 13.60 -12.07 3.66
CA ALA A 39 13.58 -12.38 2.22
C ALA A 39 14.29 -11.28 1.43
N GLY A 40 15.12 -11.69 0.49
CA GLY A 40 15.74 -10.78 -0.45
C GLY A 40 14.73 -10.14 -1.40
N PRO A 41 15.16 -9.13 -2.19
CA PRO A 41 14.30 -8.55 -3.20
C PRO A 41 14.01 -9.57 -4.32
N LYS A 42 12.88 -9.37 -4.97
CA LYS A 42 12.49 -10.06 -6.18
C LYS A 42 12.58 -9.09 -7.36
N MET A 43 11.58 -9.08 -8.24
CA MET A 43 11.49 -8.04 -9.27
C MET A 43 11.18 -6.67 -8.67
N GLY A 44 10.58 -6.63 -7.48
CA GLY A 44 10.36 -5.45 -6.69
C GLY A 44 11.05 -5.53 -5.32
N PRO A 45 11.11 -4.40 -4.59
CA PRO A 45 11.71 -4.38 -3.27
C PRO A 45 10.88 -5.16 -2.26
N ASN A 46 11.53 -5.59 -1.16
CA ASN A 46 10.82 -6.15 -0.02
C ASN A 46 9.94 -5.08 0.61
N LEU A 47 8.69 -5.40 0.89
CA LEU A 47 7.70 -4.47 1.45
C LEU A 47 7.52 -4.59 2.96
N ALA A 48 8.31 -5.42 3.63
CA ALA A 48 8.26 -5.51 5.10
C ALA A 48 8.51 -4.14 5.73
N GLY A 49 7.58 -3.69 6.56
CA GLY A 49 7.68 -2.39 7.22
C GLY A 49 7.53 -1.19 6.28
N VAL A 50 6.92 -1.36 5.12
CA VAL A 50 6.84 -0.30 4.10
C VAL A 50 6.02 0.91 4.55
N VAL A 51 4.99 0.71 5.38
CA VAL A 51 4.15 1.82 5.83
C VAL A 51 4.96 2.73 6.75
N GLY A 52 5.10 3.99 6.35
CA GLY A 52 5.93 4.98 7.04
C GLY A 52 7.37 5.06 6.54
N ARG A 53 7.78 4.16 5.67
CA ARG A 53 9.14 4.12 5.12
C ARG A 53 9.31 5.14 3.98
N LYS A 54 10.52 5.65 3.83
CA LYS A 54 10.83 6.52 2.69
C LYS A 54 10.90 5.71 1.40
N SER A 55 10.45 6.31 0.30
CA SER A 55 10.58 5.71 -1.02
C SER A 55 12.05 5.52 -1.38
N GLY A 56 12.33 4.47 -2.14
CA GLY A 56 13.70 4.21 -2.58
C GLY A 56 14.64 3.72 -1.49
N SER A 57 14.15 3.25 -0.35
CA SER A 57 14.98 2.99 0.83
C SER A 57 15.23 1.52 1.15
N ALA A 58 14.54 0.58 0.50
CA ALA A 58 14.77 -0.84 0.79
C ALA A 58 16.17 -1.27 0.37
N ALA A 59 16.87 -1.95 1.27
CA ALA A 59 18.21 -2.42 1.00
C ALA A 59 18.22 -3.50 -0.10
N GLY A 60 19.28 -3.50 -0.90
CA GLY A 60 19.52 -4.54 -1.90
C GLY A 60 18.68 -4.45 -3.17
N PHE A 61 17.79 -3.48 -3.29
CA PHE A 61 16.98 -3.30 -4.50
C PHE A 61 17.44 -2.08 -5.31
N LYS A 62 17.56 -2.26 -6.62
CA LYS A 62 17.90 -1.18 -7.52
C LYS A 62 16.65 -0.49 -8.03
N TYR A 63 16.36 0.68 -7.50
CA TYR A 63 15.22 1.48 -7.89
C TYR A 63 15.43 2.17 -9.24
N SER A 64 14.33 2.43 -9.95
CA SER A 64 14.35 3.28 -11.13
C SER A 64 14.83 4.70 -10.79
N ALA A 65 15.35 5.42 -11.76
CA ALA A 65 15.72 6.83 -11.57
C ALA A 65 14.53 7.67 -11.11
N ALA A 66 13.34 7.40 -11.65
CA ALA A 66 12.12 8.08 -11.26
C ALA A 66 11.79 7.87 -9.78
N MET A 67 11.91 6.63 -9.27
CA MET A 67 11.64 6.34 -7.87
C MET A 67 12.70 6.95 -6.95
N GLN A 68 13.96 6.96 -7.37
CA GLN A 68 15.03 7.59 -6.59
C GLN A 68 14.81 9.09 -6.41
N LYS A 69 14.21 9.75 -7.40
CA LYS A 69 13.94 11.19 -7.40
C LYS A 69 12.62 11.55 -6.71
N ALA A 70 11.74 10.58 -6.52
CA ALA A 70 10.37 10.84 -6.05
C ALA A 70 10.30 11.39 -4.64
N LYS A 71 11.20 10.96 -3.75
CA LYS A 71 11.32 11.44 -2.36
C LYS A 71 10.00 11.46 -1.61
N LEU A 72 9.30 10.33 -1.65
CA LEU A 72 8.02 10.15 -0.99
C LEU A 72 8.21 9.47 0.37
N THR A 73 7.22 9.64 1.23
CA THR A 73 7.05 8.80 2.42
C THR A 73 5.82 7.93 2.21
N TRP A 74 5.97 6.63 2.40
CA TRP A 74 4.89 5.66 2.21
C TRP A 74 3.91 5.66 3.38
N ASN A 75 3.30 6.82 3.67
CA ASN A 75 2.15 6.87 4.56
C ASN A 75 0.90 6.32 3.85
N GLU A 76 -0.19 6.16 4.58
CA GLU A 76 -1.40 5.57 4.01
C GLU A 76 -1.93 6.36 2.81
N ALA A 77 -1.93 7.68 2.89
CA ALA A 77 -2.42 8.54 1.80
C ALA A 77 -1.56 8.41 0.54
N THR A 78 -0.26 8.37 0.70
CA THR A 78 0.67 8.20 -0.43
C THR A 78 0.56 6.81 -1.03
N LEU A 79 0.45 5.78 -0.18
CA LEU A 79 0.24 4.41 -0.65
C LEU A 79 -1.09 4.28 -1.41
N ASP A 80 -2.14 4.94 -0.95
CA ASP A 80 -3.42 4.92 -1.66
C ASP A 80 -3.29 5.51 -3.06
N LYS A 81 -2.61 6.64 -3.20
CA LYS A 81 -2.33 7.26 -4.50
C LYS A 81 -1.48 6.36 -5.38
N TRP A 82 -0.43 5.77 -4.82
CA TRP A 82 0.45 4.84 -5.52
C TRP A 82 -0.32 3.65 -6.05
N LEU A 83 -1.12 3.02 -5.19
CA LEU A 83 -1.89 1.83 -5.56
C LEU A 83 -3.06 2.14 -6.49
N THR A 84 -3.53 3.38 -6.52
CA THR A 84 -4.54 3.78 -7.49
C THR A 84 -4.00 3.72 -8.92
N LYS A 85 -2.82 4.27 -9.13
CA LYS A 85 -2.12 4.21 -10.42
C LYS A 85 -0.66 4.59 -10.24
N PRO A 86 0.24 3.62 -10.13
CA PRO A 86 1.66 3.89 -9.88
C PRO A 86 2.28 4.87 -10.87
N SER A 87 1.99 4.73 -12.15
CA SER A 87 2.57 5.58 -13.20
C SER A 87 2.11 7.04 -13.14
N THR A 88 1.00 7.32 -12.48
CA THR A 88 0.53 8.69 -12.27
C THR A 88 1.29 9.36 -11.14
N LEU A 89 1.50 8.65 -10.02
CA LEU A 89 2.23 9.21 -8.88
C LEU A 89 3.72 9.36 -9.18
N VAL A 90 4.31 8.35 -9.82
CA VAL A 90 5.73 8.35 -10.17
C VAL A 90 5.88 8.03 -11.66
N PRO A 91 5.74 9.05 -12.53
CA PRO A 91 5.96 8.84 -13.96
C PRO A 91 7.37 8.29 -14.21
N GLY A 92 7.45 7.26 -15.04
CA GLY A 92 8.71 6.57 -15.31
C GLY A 92 9.06 5.46 -14.34
N THR A 93 8.15 5.12 -13.41
CA THR A 93 8.35 3.96 -12.53
C THR A 93 8.53 2.67 -13.35
N SER A 94 9.41 1.81 -12.88
CA SER A 94 9.61 0.49 -13.48
C SER A 94 8.56 -0.54 -13.07
N MET A 95 7.69 -0.22 -12.11
CA MET A 95 6.64 -1.13 -11.66
C MET A 95 5.54 -1.26 -12.70
N ALA A 96 5.47 -2.41 -13.34
CA ALA A 96 4.48 -2.70 -14.37
C ALA A 96 3.18 -3.21 -13.76
N PHE A 97 2.48 -2.33 -13.05
CA PHE A 97 1.22 -2.65 -12.38
C PHE A 97 0.21 -1.54 -12.67
N PRO A 98 -0.98 -1.87 -13.19
CA PRO A 98 -1.95 -0.86 -13.62
C PRO A 98 -2.61 -0.10 -12.47
N GLY A 99 -2.64 -0.69 -11.28
CA GLY A 99 -3.29 -0.11 -10.11
C GLY A 99 -4.47 -0.95 -9.62
N LEU A 100 -5.00 -0.56 -8.46
CA LEU A 100 -6.19 -1.14 -7.84
C LEU A 100 -7.31 -0.11 -7.90
N PRO A 101 -8.30 -0.27 -8.79
CA PRO A 101 -9.36 0.72 -8.92
C PRO A 101 -10.33 0.72 -7.75
N ASN A 102 -10.48 -0.40 -7.04
CA ASN A 102 -11.39 -0.50 -5.91
C ASN A 102 -10.76 0.11 -4.65
N PRO A 103 -11.34 1.18 -4.07
CA PRO A 103 -10.79 1.80 -2.86
C PRO A 103 -10.74 0.84 -1.67
N ALA A 104 -11.68 -0.09 -1.55
CA ALA A 104 -11.68 -1.07 -0.47
C ALA A 104 -10.47 -2.01 -0.57
N ASP A 105 -10.11 -2.43 -1.78
CA ASP A 105 -8.92 -3.27 -1.99
C ASP A 105 -7.65 -2.52 -1.56
N ARG A 106 -7.55 -1.24 -1.91
CA ARG A 106 -6.40 -0.42 -1.50
C ARG A 106 -6.32 -0.30 0.02
N ALA A 107 -7.42 0.06 0.67
CA ALA A 107 -7.46 0.20 2.12
C ALA A 107 -7.11 -1.12 2.82
N ASN A 108 -7.59 -2.22 2.32
CA ASN A 108 -7.36 -3.54 2.91
C ASN A 108 -5.91 -4.00 2.74
N VAL A 109 -5.32 -3.83 1.57
CA VAL A 109 -3.91 -4.21 1.37
C VAL A 109 -2.97 -3.32 2.18
N ILE A 110 -3.27 -2.03 2.32
CA ILE A 110 -2.51 -1.14 3.21
C ILE A 110 -2.60 -1.63 4.65
N ALA A 111 -3.78 -2.03 5.11
CA ALA A 111 -3.95 -2.60 6.45
C ALA A 111 -3.09 -3.85 6.65
N SER A 112 -2.99 -4.72 5.66
CA SER A 112 -2.13 -5.90 5.75
C SER A 112 -0.65 -5.51 5.79
N LEU A 113 -0.24 -4.53 5.02
CA LEU A 113 1.15 -4.06 5.00
C LEU A 113 1.55 -3.38 6.32
N LYS A 114 0.63 -2.71 7.00
CA LYS A 114 0.87 -2.11 8.33
C LYS A 114 1.26 -3.14 9.37
N LYS A 115 0.87 -4.39 9.20
CA LYS A 115 1.19 -5.48 10.12
C LYS A 115 2.55 -6.13 9.82
N THR A 116 3.17 -5.80 8.71
CA THR A 116 4.51 -6.30 8.41
C THR A 116 5.55 -5.49 9.20
N VAL A 117 6.62 -6.15 9.59
CA VAL A 117 7.71 -5.51 10.36
C VAL A 117 8.99 -5.50 9.53
N PRO A 118 9.81 -4.46 9.70
CA PRO A 118 11.07 -4.35 8.98
C PRO A 118 12.02 -5.52 9.25
#